data_10421285c4726b83ea09d37a511cb75f
#
_entry.id   10421285c4726b83ea09d37a511cb75f
#
_cell.length_a   1.000
_cell.length_b   1.000
_cell.length_c   1.000
_cell.angle_alpha   90.00
_cell.angle_beta   90.00
_cell.angle_gamma   90.00
#
_symmetry.space_group_name_H-M   'P 1'
#
loop_
_entity.id
_entity.type
_entity.pdbx_description
1 polymer ?
#
loop_
_entity_poly.entity_id
_entity_poly.type
_entity_poly.pdbx_seq_one_letter_code
_entity_poly.pdbx_strand_id
1 'polypeptide(L)'
;YEVAQEFIKQLQARPEISSAQTSFNPAFPQYMIDIDAAECMKAGLTPNDILTTLQGYIGGLYSSNFNSFGKLYRVMIQSERSERINLESLNKIKVRNGEEMAPITQFIKISKVYGPNTIERFNMYTSMAITGNPADGYSSGQAIQAVEEVAAKYLPTGYGYEYSGMTREEQSTSGSATAIIFVLCFVFIYLLLSAQYESYLLPLAVILSIPFGLAGSFIFIQLLGAASNILPFLGAASNDIYMQIALIMLIGLLAKNAILITEFALDRRKMGMSITWAAVLGAGARLRPIMMTSLAMIVG
;
A
#
# COMPACT_ATOMS: atom_id res chain seq x y z
N TYR A 1 -11.73 16.28 14.11
CA TYR A 1 -10.36 16.73 13.87
C TYR A 1 -9.57 16.81 15.17
N GLU A 2 -10.07 17.51 16.19
CA GLU A 2 -9.39 17.67 17.49
C GLU A 2 -9.02 16.35 18.14
N VAL A 3 -9.97 15.40 18.20
CA VAL A 3 -9.71 14.05 18.72
C VAL A 3 -8.59 13.34 17.95
N ALA A 4 -8.57 13.47 16.61
CA ALA A 4 -7.52 12.88 15.80
C ALA A 4 -6.15 13.54 16.02
N GLN A 5 -6.10 14.85 16.22
CA GLN A 5 -4.87 15.57 16.55
C GLN A 5 -4.31 15.17 17.91
N GLU A 6 -5.16 15.02 18.92
CA GLU A 6 -4.71 14.53 20.23
C GLU A 6 -4.23 13.08 20.13
N PHE A 7 -4.92 12.24 19.38
CA PHE A 7 -4.50 10.86 19.14
C PHE A 7 -3.13 10.81 18.43
N ILE A 8 -2.93 11.61 17.39
CA ILE A 8 -1.63 11.73 16.69
C ILE A 8 -0.53 12.16 17.65
N LYS A 9 -0.79 13.14 18.51
CA LYS A 9 0.18 13.63 19.51
C LYS A 9 0.56 12.53 20.50
N GLN A 10 -0.41 11.72 20.96
CA GLN A 10 -0.15 10.60 21.85
C GLN A 10 0.64 9.47 21.15
N LEU A 11 0.38 9.24 19.85
CA LEU A 11 1.16 8.31 19.04
C LEU A 11 2.61 8.76 18.87
N GLN A 12 2.82 10.05 18.59
CA GLN A 12 4.16 10.63 18.43
C GLN A 12 4.97 10.64 19.74
N ALA A 13 4.31 10.56 20.89
CA ALA A 13 4.96 10.46 22.18
C ALA A 13 5.48 9.05 22.49
N ARG A 14 5.14 8.05 21.66
CA ARG A 14 5.56 6.66 21.83
C ARG A 14 6.91 6.43 21.17
N PRO A 15 7.85 5.73 21.84
CA PRO A 15 9.17 5.42 21.27
C PRO A 15 9.10 4.47 20.06
N GLU A 16 8.03 3.68 19.93
CA GLU A 16 7.83 2.74 18.84
C GLU A 16 7.43 3.42 17.51
N ILE A 17 7.03 4.70 17.54
CA ILE A 17 6.50 5.43 16.40
C ILE A 17 7.40 6.62 16.07
N SER A 18 7.95 6.62 14.85
CA SER A 18 8.81 7.71 14.39
C SER A 18 8.01 8.91 13.91
N SER A 19 6.87 8.68 13.28
CA SER A 19 5.99 9.73 12.77
C SER A 19 4.56 9.26 12.72
N ALA A 20 3.63 10.15 13.00
CA ALA A 20 2.20 9.95 12.78
C ALA A 20 1.62 11.25 12.23
N GLN A 21 0.87 11.19 11.13
CA GLN A 21 0.32 12.38 10.48
C GLN A 21 -0.98 12.07 9.74
N THR A 22 -1.75 13.11 9.47
CA THR A 22 -2.93 13.03 8.61
C THR A 22 -2.83 14.01 7.46
N SER A 23 -3.33 13.63 6.30
CA SER A 23 -3.44 14.51 5.13
C SER A 23 -4.72 15.38 5.16
N PHE A 24 -5.60 15.16 6.13
CA PHE A 24 -6.84 15.91 6.25
C PHE A 24 -6.59 17.36 6.63
N ASN A 25 -7.09 18.28 5.81
CA ASN A 25 -7.02 19.70 6.06
C ASN A 25 -8.43 20.29 6.30
N PRO A 26 -8.78 20.67 7.53
CA PRO A 26 -10.10 21.23 7.84
C PRO A 26 -10.25 22.69 7.36
N ALA A 27 -9.15 23.36 7.08
CA ALA A 27 -9.11 24.78 6.72
C ALA A 27 -8.67 25.00 5.27
N PHE A 28 -9.11 24.13 4.38
CA PHE A 28 -8.86 24.32 2.95
C PHE A 28 -9.66 25.54 2.44
N PRO A 29 -9.00 26.54 1.80
CA PRO A 29 -9.69 27.72 1.32
C PRO A 29 -10.62 27.38 0.14
N GLN A 30 -11.86 27.80 0.24
CA GLN A 30 -12.90 27.59 -0.77
C GLN A 30 -13.64 28.90 -1.02
N TYR A 31 -14.30 29.01 -2.16
CA TYR A 31 -15.22 30.08 -2.46
C TYR A 31 -16.64 29.54 -2.45
N MET A 32 -17.44 30.06 -1.55
CA MET A 32 -18.88 29.82 -1.51
C MET A 32 -19.55 30.78 -2.48
N ILE A 33 -20.33 30.25 -3.40
CA ILE A 33 -21.14 31.01 -4.33
C ILE A 33 -22.58 30.93 -3.83
N ASP A 34 -23.12 32.05 -3.41
CA ASP A 34 -24.51 32.21 -3.00
C ASP A 34 -25.27 32.86 -4.15
N ILE A 35 -26.36 32.23 -4.61
CA ILE A 35 -27.15 32.67 -5.76
C ILE A 35 -28.35 33.43 -5.23
N ASP A 36 -28.49 34.68 -5.66
CA ASP A 36 -29.65 35.49 -5.36
C ASP A 36 -30.86 35.07 -6.24
N ALA A 37 -31.69 34.18 -5.71
CA ALA A 37 -32.84 33.65 -6.40
C ALA A 37 -33.87 34.75 -6.78
N ALA A 38 -33.97 35.83 -6.00
CA ALA A 38 -34.88 36.91 -6.25
C ALA A 38 -34.45 37.72 -7.46
N GLU A 39 -33.16 38.03 -7.58
CA GLU A 39 -32.60 38.74 -8.74
C GLU A 39 -32.66 37.85 -10.02
N CYS A 40 -32.41 36.54 -9.88
CA CYS A 40 -32.58 35.60 -11.00
C CYS A 40 -34.01 35.60 -11.53
N MET A 41 -35.02 35.51 -10.64
CA MET A 41 -36.43 35.50 -11.03
C MET A 41 -36.86 36.80 -11.68
N LYS A 42 -36.41 37.95 -11.21
CA LYS A 42 -36.69 39.27 -11.83
C LYS A 42 -36.13 39.33 -13.25
N ALA A 43 -35.00 38.71 -13.48
CA ALA A 43 -34.39 38.63 -14.81
C ALA A 43 -34.96 37.49 -15.67
N GLY A 44 -35.96 36.75 -15.23
CA GLY A 44 -36.50 35.59 -15.94
C GLY A 44 -35.60 34.36 -16.01
N LEU A 45 -34.59 34.29 -15.13
CA LEU A 45 -33.62 33.19 -15.00
C LEU A 45 -33.98 32.30 -13.80
N THR A 46 -33.59 31.06 -13.88
CA THR A 46 -33.65 30.16 -12.74
C THR A 46 -32.25 30.02 -12.08
N PRO A 47 -32.16 29.75 -10.78
CA PRO A 47 -30.89 29.45 -10.14
C PRO A 47 -30.11 28.30 -10.82
N ASN A 48 -30.84 27.35 -11.41
CA ASN A 48 -30.25 26.24 -12.16
C ASN A 48 -29.52 26.69 -13.44
N ASP A 49 -30.01 27.73 -14.12
CA ASP A 49 -29.34 28.29 -15.31
C ASP A 49 -27.98 28.88 -14.94
N ILE A 50 -27.89 29.53 -13.76
CA ILE A 50 -26.66 30.05 -13.22
C ILE A 50 -25.68 28.90 -12.91
N LEU A 51 -26.17 27.85 -12.21
CA LEU A 51 -25.35 26.70 -11.84
C LEU A 51 -24.84 25.95 -13.08
N THR A 52 -25.69 25.72 -14.07
CA THR A 52 -25.31 25.03 -15.32
C THR A 52 -24.26 25.83 -16.09
N THR A 53 -24.42 27.16 -16.13
CA THR A 53 -23.42 28.04 -16.74
C THR A 53 -22.09 27.97 -16.01
N LEU A 54 -22.08 28.09 -14.68
CA LEU A 54 -20.85 27.95 -13.87
C LEU A 54 -20.22 26.57 -14.04
N GLN A 55 -21.01 25.52 -14.09
CA GLN A 55 -20.52 24.17 -14.34
C GLN A 55 -19.84 24.08 -15.70
N GLY A 56 -20.44 24.63 -16.76
CA GLY A 56 -19.84 24.63 -18.09
C GLY A 56 -18.52 25.38 -18.16
N TYR A 57 -18.43 26.53 -17.50
CA TYR A 57 -17.21 27.35 -17.54
C TYR A 57 -16.13 26.84 -16.58
N ILE A 58 -16.47 26.51 -15.34
CA ILE A 58 -15.49 26.25 -14.26
C ILE A 58 -15.38 24.76 -13.96
N GLY A 59 -16.50 24.09 -13.70
CA GLY A 59 -16.53 22.70 -13.22
C GLY A 59 -16.29 21.66 -14.30
N GLY A 60 -16.61 21.99 -15.53
CA GLY A 60 -16.65 21.06 -16.66
C GLY A 60 -18.01 20.38 -16.81
N LEU A 61 -18.61 20.57 -17.99
CA LEU A 61 -19.86 19.94 -18.38
C LEU A 61 -19.58 18.67 -19.17
N TYR A 62 -20.08 17.54 -18.67
CA TYR A 62 -20.09 16.30 -19.44
C TYR A 62 -21.12 16.39 -20.56
N SER A 63 -20.65 16.31 -21.81
CA SER A 63 -21.50 16.47 -23.02
C SER A 63 -21.88 15.10 -23.62
N SER A 64 -20.89 14.27 -23.90
CA SER A 64 -21.09 13.00 -24.60
C SER A 64 -19.90 12.05 -24.41
N ASN A 65 -20.02 10.87 -25.02
CA ASN A 65 -18.92 9.92 -25.16
C ASN A 65 -18.65 9.65 -26.64
N PHE A 66 -17.39 9.30 -26.95
CA PHE A 66 -17.07 8.71 -28.25
C PHE A 66 -16.14 7.51 -28.05
N ASN A 67 -16.24 6.55 -28.97
CA ASN A 67 -15.38 5.38 -28.99
C ASN A 67 -14.24 5.60 -29.99
N SER A 68 -13.01 5.39 -29.56
CA SER A 68 -11.82 5.39 -30.41
C SER A 68 -10.83 4.35 -29.93
N PHE A 69 -10.22 3.60 -30.86
CA PHE A 69 -9.26 2.53 -30.56
C PHE A 69 -9.76 1.50 -29.52
N GLY A 70 -11.07 1.17 -29.53
CA GLY A 70 -11.68 0.24 -28.60
C GLY A 70 -11.83 0.75 -27.17
N LYS A 71 -11.61 2.05 -26.91
CA LYS A 71 -11.79 2.71 -25.62
C LYS A 71 -12.88 3.76 -25.69
N LEU A 72 -13.61 3.91 -24.58
CA LEU A 72 -14.61 4.95 -24.38
C LEU A 72 -13.96 6.22 -23.85
N TYR A 73 -14.09 7.33 -24.56
CA TYR A 73 -13.61 8.65 -24.17
C TYR A 73 -14.79 9.55 -23.81
N ARG A 74 -14.65 10.27 -22.69
CA ARG A 74 -15.64 11.27 -22.28
C ARG A 74 -15.32 12.63 -22.87
N VAL A 75 -16.32 13.29 -23.41
CA VAL A 75 -16.20 14.68 -23.89
C VAL A 75 -16.63 15.61 -22.77
N MET A 76 -15.69 16.38 -22.26
CA MET A 76 -15.91 17.39 -21.22
C MET A 76 -15.73 18.77 -21.84
N ILE A 77 -16.72 19.66 -21.65
CA ILE A 77 -16.68 21.05 -22.09
C ILE A 77 -16.33 21.91 -20.89
N GLN A 78 -15.29 22.73 -21.03
CA GLN A 78 -14.83 23.60 -19.98
C GLN A 78 -14.14 24.82 -20.60
N SER A 79 -14.16 25.96 -19.89
CA SER A 79 -13.41 27.14 -20.31
C SER A 79 -11.91 26.88 -20.30
N GLU A 80 -11.16 27.61 -21.11
CA GLU A 80 -9.70 27.54 -21.11
C GLU A 80 -9.15 27.90 -19.72
N ARG A 81 -8.01 27.29 -19.38
CA ARG A 81 -7.39 27.48 -18.05
C ARG A 81 -7.10 28.95 -17.74
N SER A 82 -6.64 29.71 -18.73
CA SER A 82 -6.38 31.14 -18.62
C SER A 82 -7.59 31.97 -18.19
N GLU A 83 -8.80 31.53 -18.57
CA GLU A 83 -10.07 32.22 -18.31
C GLU A 83 -10.77 31.77 -17.01
N ARG A 84 -10.13 30.92 -16.18
CA ARG A 84 -10.69 30.42 -14.93
C ARG A 84 -9.69 30.36 -13.75
N ILE A 85 -8.57 31.08 -13.86
CA ILE A 85 -7.54 31.12 -12.81
C ILE A 85 -7.93 32.04 -11.67
N ASN A 86 -8.52 33.19 -11.96
CA ASN A 86 -8.76 34.26 -11.01
C ASN A 86 -10.27 34.49 -10.80
N LEU A 87 -10.62 35.04 -9.62
CA LEU A 87 -12.01 35.48 -9.35
C LEU A 87 -12.50 36.52 -10.34
N GLU A 88 -11.61 37.36 -10.89
CA GLU A 88 -11.94 38.35 -11.91
C GLU A 88 -12.45 37.72 -13.20
N SER A 89 -12.06 36.49 -13.48
CA SER A 89 -12.57 35.73 -14.63
C SER A 89 -14.07 35.50 -14.57
N LEU A 90 -14.67 35.46 -13.37
CA LEU A 90 -16.13 35.36 -13.20
C LEU A 90 -16.88 36.56 -13.78
N ASN A 91 -16.27 37.74 -13.81
CA ASN A 91 -16.87 38.94 -14.40
C ASN A 91 -17.06 38.83 -15.94
N LYS A 92 -16.30 37.95 -16.59
CA LYS A 92 -16.37 37.70 -18.03
C LYS A 92 -17.46 36.70 -18.38
N ILE A 93 -17.91 35.90 -17.41
CA ILE A 93 -18.93 34.88 -17.62
C ILE A 93 -20.28 35.58 -17.75
N LYS A 94 -20.97 35.26 -18.82
CA LYS A 94 -22.31 35.80 -19.07
C LYS A 94 -23.33 34.68 -19.13
N VAL A 95 -24.52 34.95 -18.59
CA VAL A 95 -25.66 34.04 -18.61
C VAL A 95 -26.66 34.56 -19.62
N ARG A 96 -27.27 33.68 -20.39
CA ARG A 96 -28.27 34.02 -21.38
C ARG A 96 -29.61 34.27 -20.70
N ASN A 97 -30.16 35.45 -20.92
CA ASN A 97 -31.50 35.84 -20.50
C ASN A 97 -32.36 36.13 -21.75
N GLY A 98 -33.04 35.13 -22.28
CA GLY A 98 -33.76 35.24 -23.55
C GLY A 98 -32.81 35.55 -24.70
N GLU A 99 -32.89 36.75 -25.29
CA GLU A 99 -32.00 37.24 -26.33
C GLU A 99 -30.80 38.05 -25.82
N GLU A 100 -30.82 38.46 -24.56
CA GLU A 100 -29.75 39.26 -23.95
C GLU A 100 -28.80 38.41 -23.14
N MET A 101 -27.59 38.94 -22.94
CA MET A 101 -26.55 38.31 -22.11
C MET A 101 -26.24 39.19 -20.92
N ALA A 102 -26.47 38.66 -19.69
CA ALA A 102 -26.20 39.36 -18.45
C ALA A 102 -24.93 38.79 -17.77
N PRO A 103 -24.06 39.61 -17.14
CA PRO A 103 -22.93 39.12 -16.41
C PRO A 103 -23.37 38.34 -15.17
N ILE A 104 -22.77 37.18 -14.93
CA ILE A 104 -23.18 36.27 -13.89
C ILE A 104 -23.03 36.86 -12.48
N THR A 105 -22.11 37.80 -12.33
CA THR A 105 -21.81 38.49 -11.07
C THR A 105 -22.97 39.33 -10.52
N GLN A 106 -23.99 39.63 -11.35
CA GLN A 106 -25.20 40.28 -10.89
C GLN A 106 -26.09 39.35 -10.04
N PHE A 107 -25.97 38.04 -10.26
CA PHE A 107 -26.83 37.03 -9.65
C PHE A 107 -26.16 36.25 -8.54
N ILE A 108 -24.86 36.44 -8.32
CA ILE A 108 -24.08 35.67 -7.34
C ILE A 108 -23.36 36.58 -6.35
N LYS A 109 -23.26 36.10 -5.12
CA LYS A 109 -22.35 36.65 -4.09
C LYS A 109 -21.28 35.62 -3.79
N ILE A 110 -20.03 36.05 -3.76
CA ILE A 110 -18.89 35.19 -3.51
C ILE A 110 -18.31 35.54 -2.16
N SER A 111 -18.20 34.53 -1.31
CA SER A 111 -17.54 34.65 -0.01
C SER A 111 -16.44 33.62 0.12
N LYS A 112 -15.31 34.00 0.72
CA LYS A 112 -14.23 33.08 1.04
C LYS A 112 -14.57 32.34 2.31
N VAL A 113 -14.61 31.01 2.23
CA VAL A 113 -14.89 30.12 3.36
C VAL A 113 -13.75 29.13 3.52
N TYR A 114 -13.63 28.57 4.72
CA TYR A 114 -12.67 27.53 5.02
C TYR A 114 -13.42 26.29 5.44
N GLY A 115 -13.07 25.16 4.86
CA GLY A 115 -13.71 23.89 5.15
C GLY A 115 -12.90 22.72 4.62
N PRO A 116 -13.26 21.48 4.94
CA PRO A 116 -12.58 20.31 4.40
C PRO A 116 -12.81 20.20 2.90
N ASN A 117 -11.75 19.88 2.17
CA ASN A 117 -11.85 19.61 0.72
C ASN A 117 -12.60 18.32 0.41
N THR A 118 -12.35 17.28 1.21
CA THR A 118 -12.96 15.96 1.10
C THR A 118 -13.33 15.45 2.47
N ILE A 119 -14.44 14.74 2.55
CA ILE A 119 -14.85 13.98 3.74
C ILE A 119 -14.85 12.52 3.34
N GLU A 120 -13.91 11.77 3.90
CA GLU A 120 -13.78 10.34 3.63
C GLU A 120 -14.69 9.52 4.56
N ARG A 121 -15.11 8.37 4.08
CA ARG A 121 -15.86 7.38 4.86
C ARG A 121 -15.22 6.01 4.69
N PHE A 122 -15.09 5.32 5.80
CA PHE A 122 -14.65 3.95 5.84
C PHE A 122 -15.75 3.10 6.49
N ASN A 123 -16.17 2.02 5.85
CA ASN A 123 -17.31 1.21 6.30
C ASN A 123 -18.56 2.04 6.65
N MET A 124 -18.89 3.04 5.82
CA MET A 124 -20.01 3.98 6.00
C MET A 124 -19.86 4.98 7.15
N TYR A 125 -18.85 4.88 7.99
CA TYR A 125 -18.55 5.86 9.04
C TYR A 125 -17.63 6.96 8.51
N THR A 126 -17.88 8.20 8.95
CA THR A 126 -16.96 9.30 8.66
C THR A 126 -15.62 9.02 9.30
N SER A 127 -14.55 9.03 8.50
CA SER A 127 -13.22 8.63 8.92
C SER A 127 -12.17 9.67 8.57
N MET A 128 -11.06 9.58 9.26
CA MET A 128 -9.85 10.34 8.98
C MET A 128 -8.67 9.37 8.90
N ALA A 129 -7.97 9.37 7.78
CA ALA A 129 -6.78 8.55 7.62
C ALA A 129 -5.61 9.14 8.41
N ILE A 130 -5.00 8.31 9.24
CA ILE A 130 -3.76 8.61 9.96
C ILE A 130 -2.69 7.64 9.47
N THR A 131 -1.60 8.17 8.96
CA THR A 131 -0.45 7.39 8.50
C THR A 131 0.69 7.55 9.51
N GLY A 132 1.22 6.43 9.96
CA GLY A 132 2.36 6.38 10.88
C GLY A 132 3.44 5.43 10.38
N ASN A 133 4.68 5.69 10.79
CA ASN A 133 5.81 4.82 10.52
C ASN A 133 6.41 4.33 11.84
N PRO A 134 6.85 3.07 11.92
CA PRO A 134 7.59 2.59 13.07
C PRO A 134 8.92 3.35 13.23
N ALA A 135 9.41 3.45 14.45
CA ALA A 135 10.72 4.01 14.74
C ALA A 135 11.84 2.99 14.44
N ASP A 136 13.05 3.49 14.22
CA ASP A 136 14.21 2.64 13.98
C ASP A 136 14.41 1.66 15.13
N GLY A 137 14.58 0.39 14.79
CA GLY A 137 14.74 -0.69 15.77
C GLY A 137 13.43 -1.31 16.28
N TYR A 138 12.28 -0.78 15.87
CA TYR A 138 10.97 -1.36 16.20
C TYR A 138 10.32 -2.00 14.96
N SER A 139 9.60 -3.10 15.19
CA SER A 139 8.84 -3.77 14.13
C SER A 139 7.48 -3.11 13.90
N SER A 140 6.90 -3.34 12.71
CA SER A 140 5.51 -2.94 12.40
C SER A 140 4.52 -3.50 13.43
N GLY A 141 4.69 -4.74 13.89
CA GLY A 141 3.84 -5.35 14.91
C GLY A 141 3.90 -4.64 16.27
N GLN A 142 5.08 -4.15 16.68
CA GLN A 142 5.23 -3.35 17.90
C GLN A 142 4.56 -1.97 17.75
N ALA A 143 4.68 -1.35 16.58
CA ALA A 143 4.00 -0.10 16.29
C ALA A 143 2.46 -0.29 16.30
N ILE A 144 1.94 -1.37 15.74
CA ILE A 144 0.52 -1.73 15.79
C ILE A 144 0.04 -1.88 17.25
N GLN A 145 0.80 -2.62 18.07
CA GLN A 145 0.48 -2.77 19.50
C GLN A 145 0.46 -1.42 20.23
N ALA A 146 1.42 -0.53 19.95
CA ALA A 146 1.46 0.81 20.51
C ALA A 146 0.21 1.62 20.09
N VAL A 147 -0.25 1.49 18.84
CA VAL A 147 -1.49 2.12 18.36
C VAL A 147 -2.71 1.59 19.14
N GLU A 148 -2.80 0.28 19.37
CA GLU A 148 -3.90 -0.34 20.13
C GLU A 148 -3.93 0.14 21.59
N GLU A 149 -2.78 0.23 22.24
CA GLU A 149 -2.65 0.73 23.61
C GLU A 149 -3.07 2.20 23.72
N VAL A 150 -2.64 3.05 22.78
CA VAL A 150 -3.02 4.46 22.73
C VAL A 150 -4.51 4.60 22.43
N ALA A 151 -5.04 3.79 21.49
CA ALA A 151 -6.46 3.81 21.16
C ALA A 151 -7.33 3.42 22.35
N ALA A 152 -6.98 2.37 23.08
CA ALA A 152 -7.71 1.93 24.27
C ALA A 152 -7.72 2.98 25.38
N LYS A 153 -6.67 3.81 25.48
CA LYS A 153 -6.52 4.79 26.56
C LYS A 153 -7.09 6.17 26.23
N TYR A 154 -6.97 6.61 24.97
CA TYR A 154 -7.21 8.01 24.63
C TYR A 154 -8.38 8.23 23.66
N LEU A 155 -8.93 7.20 23.01
CA LEU A 155 -10.12 7.38 22.18
C LEU A 155 -11.38 7.54 23.05
N PRO A 156 -12.13 8.65 22.88
CA PRO A 156 -13.38 8.85 23.60
C PRO A 156 -14.46 7.86 23.16
N THR A 157 -15.47 7.66 24.00
CA THR A 157 -16.66 6.88 23.65
C THR A 157 -17.32 7.42 22.38
N GLY A 158 -17.61 6.54 21.42
CA GLY A 158 -18.19 6.90 20.12
C GLY A 158 -17.17 7.05 19.00
N TYR A 159 -15.87 6.97 19.30
CA TYR A 159 -14.80 6.89 18.31
C TYR A 159 -14.22 5.50 18.29
N GLY A 160 -13.89 5.02 17.10
CA GLY A 160 -13.21 3.75 16.85
C GLY A 160 -12.07 3.94 15.88
N TYR A 161 -11.26 2.92 15.73
CA TYR A 161 -10.21 2.85 14.71
C TYR A 161 -10.32 1.55 13.94
N GLU A 162 -9.84 1.56 12.71
CA GLU A 162 -9.76 0.40 11.85
C GLU A 162 -8.47 0.50 11.04
N TYR A 163 -7.82 -0.61 10.81
CA TYR A 163 -6.65 -0.65 9.96
C TYR A 163 -7.04 -0.76 8.49
N SER A 164 -6.25 -0.15 7.61
CA SER A 164 -6.42 -0.22 6.16
C SER A 164 -5.13 -0.62 5.44
N GLY A 165 -5.25 -1.05 4.19
CA GLY A 165 -4.11 -1.44 3.37
C GLY A 165 -3.31 -2.60 3.96
N MET A 166 -1.97 -2.53 3.85
CA MET A 166 -1.06 -3.59 4.28
C MET A 166 -1.10 -3.86 5.79
N THR A 167 -1.33 -2.83 6.62
CA THR A 167 -1.42 -2.99 8.07
C THR A 167 -2.60 -3.89 8.47
N ARG A 168 -3.72 -3.80 7.75
CA ARG A 168 -4.87 -4.68 7.95
C ARG A 168 -4.53 -6.13 7.61
N GLU A 169 -3.84 -6.35 6.50
CA GLU A 169 -3.39 -7.69 6.10
C GLU A 169 -2.39 -8.26 7.12
N GLU A 170 -1.46 -7.46 7.60
CA GLU A 170 -0.50 -7.85 8.62
C GLU A 170 -1.19 -8.25 9.93
N GLN A 171 -2.16 -7.47 10.38
CA GLN A 171 -2.94 -7.78 11.58
C GLN A 171 -3.78 -9.04 11.40
N SER A 172 -4.43 -9.21 10.25
CA SER A 172 -5.27 -10.39 9.97
C SER A 172 -4.45 -11.67 9.83
N THR A 173 -3.20 -11.56 9.39
CA THR A 173 -2.29 -12.69 9.16
C THR A 173 -1.39 -12.97 10.37
N SER A 174 -1.35 -12.06 11.36
CA SER A 174 -0.55 -12.25 12.57
C SER A 174 -1.08 -13.42 13.41
N GLY A 175 -0.17 -14.28 13.90
CA GLY A 175 -0.48 -15.37 14.81
C GLY A 175 -0.53 -16.76 14.16
N SER A 176 -1.55 -17.55 14.46
CA SER A 176 -1.66 -18.96 14.06
C SER A 176 -1.77 -19.19 12.55
N ALA A 177 -2.31 -18.22 11.80
CA ALA A 177 -2.48 -18.33 10.36
C ALA A 177 -1.12 -18.49 9.64
N THR A 178 -0.13 -17.68 9.99
CA THR A 178 1.22 -17.75 9.41
C THR A 178 1.87 -19.13 9.67
N ALA A 179 1.76 -19.65 10.89
CA ALA A 179 2.30 -20.98 11.23
C ALA A 179 1.62 -22.09 10.40
N ILE A 180 0.30 -22.03 10.22
CA ILE A 180 -0.44 -22.99 9.40
C ILE A 180 0.01 -22.93 7.94
N ILE A 181 0.21 -21.74 7.38
CA ILE A 181 0.69 -21.54 6.01
C ILE A 181 2.07 -22.18 5.83
N PHE A 182 3.00 -21.97 6.77
CA PHE A 182 4.33 -22.60 6.72
C PHE A 182 4.26 -24.13 6.79
N VAL A 183 3.47 -24.69 7.70
CA VAL A 183 3.28 -26.13 7.81
C VAL A 183 2.68 -26.70 6.51
N LEU A 184 1.65 -26.05 5.97
CA LEU A 184 1.04 -26.47 4.70
C LEU A 184 2.04 -26.42 3.54
N CYS A 185 2.86 -25.38 3.48
CA CYS A 185 3.92 -25.24 2.49
C CYS A 185 4.93 -26.40 2.57
N PHE A 186 5.40 -26.74 3.78
CA PHE A 186 6.29 -27.87 3.99
C PHE A 186 5.68 -29.21 3.58
N VAL A 187 4.42 -29.45 3.95
CA VAL A 187 3.69 -30.68 3.59
C VAL A 187 3.54 -30.77 2.06
N PHE A 188 3.16 -29.67 1.42
CA PHE A 188 2.99 -29.63 -0.03
C PHE A 188 4.32 -29.91 -0.77
N ILE A 189 5.39 -29.27 -0.33
CA ILE A 189 6.73 -29.50 -0.91
C ILE A 189 7.16 -30.96 -0.71
N TYR A 190 6.93 -31.54 0.48
CA TYR A 190 7.23 -32.94 0.73
C TYR A 190 6.46 -33.89 -0.18
N LEU A 191 5.16 -33.70 -0.32
CA LEU A 191 4.32 -34.55 -1.18
C LEU A 191 4.72 -34.44 -2.66
N LEU A 192 4.99 -33.22 -3.13
CA LEU A 192 5.42 -32.97 -4.49
C LEU A 192 6.77 -33.65 -4.80
N LEU A 193 7.73 -33.50 -3.89
CA LEU A 193 9.04 -34.14 -4.03
C LEU A 193 8.94 -35.66 -3.92
N SER A 194 8.09 -36.19 -3.04
CA SER A 194 7.87 -37.63 -2.93
C SER A 194 7.30 -38.23 -4.20
N ALA A 195 6.38 -37.52 -4.85
CA ALA A 195 5.84 -37.91 -6.15
C ALA A 195 6.90 -37.84 -7.26
N GLN A 196 7.77 -36.82 -7.25
CA GLN A 196 8.82 -36.65 -8.26
C GLN A 196 9.96 -37.67 -8.15
N TYR A 197 10.35 -38.02 -6.91
CA TYR A 197 11.46 -38.97 -6.67
C TYR A 197 11.00 -40.43 -6.52
N GLU A 198 9.71 -40.69 -6.55
CA GLU A 198 9.13 -42.01 -6.27
C GLU A 198 9.73 -42.64 -4.97
N SER A 199 10.01 -41.80 -3.99
CA SER A 199 10.67 -42.18 -2.73
C SER A 199 10.24 -41.29 -1.61
N TYR A 200 10.04 -41.84 -0.41
CA TYR A 200 9.69 -41.09 0.81
C TYR A 200 10.93 -40.57 1.57
N LEU A 201 12.12 -41.14 1.34
CA LEU A 201 13.34 -40.75 2.06
C LEU A 201 14.13 -39.62 1.41
N LEU A 202 14.18 -39.59 0.08
CA LEU A 202 14.93 -38.57 -0.66
C LEU A 202 14.43 -37.15 -0.41
N PRO A 203 13.12 -36.88 -0.36
CA PRO A 203 12.58 -35.56 -0.04
C PRO A 203 13.02 -35.02 1.33
N LEU A 204 13.24 -35.87 2.31
CA LEU A 204 13.70 -35.46 3.64
C LEU A 204 15.10 -34.82 3.58
N ALA A 205 15.98 -35.32 2.71
CA ALA A 205 17.31 -34.70 2.52
C ALA A 205 17.20 -33.28 1.95
N VAL A 206 16.25 -33.05 1.05
CA VAL A 206 15.97 -31.71 0.49
C VAL A 206 15.40 -30.79 1.56
N ILE A 207 14.38 -31.25 2.29
CA ILE A 207 13.70 -30.46 3.33
C ILE A 207 14.66 -30.10 4.46
N LEU A 208 15.60 -30.99 4.81
CA LEU A 208 16.59 -30.70 5.86
C LEU A 208 17.51 -29.51 5.52
N SER A 209 17.61 -29.12 4.25
CA SER A 209 18.37 -27.92 3.84
C SER A 209 17.63 -26.61 4.17
N ILE A 210 16.30 -26.63 4.25
CA ILE A 210 15.47 -25.43 4.42
C ILE A 210 15.73 -24.71 5.77
N PRO A 211 15.79 -25.40 6.92
CA PRO A 211 16.09 -24.77 8.19
C PRO A 211 17.42 -23.99 8.21
N PHE A 212 18.44 -24.46 7.49
CA PHE A 212 19.71 -23.74 7.41
C PHE A 212 19.58 -22.42 6.66
N GLY A 213 18.80 -22.40 5.58
CA GLY A 213 18.53 -21.16 4.85
C GLY A 213 17.66 -20.19 5.64
N LEU A 214 16.64 -20.67 6.33
CA LEU A 214 15.83 -19.84 7.23
C LEU A 214 16.67 -19.27 8.38
N ALA A 215 17.49 -20.08 9.02
CA ALA A 215 18.40 -19.61 10.06
C ALA A 215 19.38 -18.55 9.52
N GLY A 216 19.93 -18.77 8.31
CA GLY A 216 20.81 -17.79 7.66
C GLY A 216 20.12 -16.45 7.40
N SER A 217 18.86 -16.44 6.97
CA SER A 217 18.10 -15.21 6.74
C SER A 217 17.82 -14.47 8.05
N PHE A 218 17.44 -15.14 9.13
CA PHE A 218 17.25 -14.51 10.44
C PHE A 218 18.56 -13.97 11.03
N ILE A 219 19.67 -14.71 10.91
CA ILE A 219 20.99 -14.23 11.33
C ILE A 219 21.38 -12.97 10.53
N PHE A 220 21.13 -12.97 9.22
CA PHE A 220 21.41 -11.82 8.37
C PHE A 220 20.58 -10.58 8.76
N ILE A 221 19.31 -10.74 9.09
CA ILE A 221 18.46 -9.65 9.59
C ILE A 221 19.02 -9.09 10.92
N GLN A 222 19.39 -9.93 11.84
CA GLN A 222 19.97 -9.49 13.10
C GLN A 222 21.31 -8.77 12.90
N LEU A 223 22.13 -9.24 11.98
CA LEU A 223 23.39 -8.57 11.60
C LEU A 223 23.12 -7.21 10.96
N LEU A 224 22.13 -7.11 10.05
CA LEU A 224 21.72 -5.82 9.48
C LEU A 224 21.18 -4.87 10.54
N GLY A 225 20.35 -5.34 11.45
CA GLY A 225 19.84 -4.55 12.58
C GLY A 225 20.96 -4.04 13.49
N ALA A 226 21.97 -4.86 13.76
CA ALA A 226 23.15 -4.42 14.48
C ALA A 226 24.02 -3.43 13.67
N ALA A 227 24.14 -3.65 12.36
CA ALA A 227 24.89 -2.79 11.46
C ALA A 227 24.18 -1.45 11.19
N SER A 228 22.85 -1.37 11.24
CA SER A 228 22.09 -0.13 11.06
C SER A 228 22.40 0.89 12.17
N ASN A 229 22.77 0.45 13.36
CA ASN A 229 23.26 1.33 14.43
C ASN A 229 24.59 2.02 14.09
N ILE A 230 25.40 1.41 13.19
CA ILE A 230 26.70 1.94 12.74
C ILE A 230 26.54 2.67 11.40
N LEU A 231 25.66 2.15 10.54
CA LEU A 231 25.43 2.63 9.17
C LEU A 231 23.92 2.87 8.94
N PRO A 232 23.40 4.04 9.33
CA PRO A 232 21.95 4.33 9.31
C PRO A 232 21.28 4.21 7.93
N PHE A 233 22.06 4.30 6.85
CA PHE A 233 21.54 4.17 5.49
C PHE A 233 21.07 2.74 5.12
N LEU A 234 21.45 1.72 5.90
CA LEU A 234 21.05 0.33 5.65
C LEU A 234 19.62 0.02 6.09
N GLY A 235 19.00 0.91 6.88
CA GLY A 235 17.67 0.70 7.45
C GLY A 235 17.62 -0.45 8.46
N ALA A 236 16.68 -0.40 9.38
CA ALA A 236 16.43 -1.51 10.30
C ALA A 236 15.58 -2.57 9.59
N ALA A 237 16.12 -3.77 9.39
CA ALA A 237 15.36 -4.89 8.87
C ALA A 237 14.55 -5.53 10.02
N SER A 238 13.23 -5.62 9.85
CA SER A 238 12.31 -6.21 10.82
C SER A 238 11.57 -7.41 10.23
N ASN A 239 10.99 -8.24 11.09
CA ASN A 239 10.14 -9.34 10.65
C ASN A 239 8.73 -8.82 10.36
N ASP A 240 8.55 -8.25 9.19
CA ASP A 240 7.30 -7.75 8.66
C ASP A 240 6.69 -8.73 7.64
N ILE A 241 5.55 -8.37 7.06
CA ILE A 241 4.86 -9.18 6.05
C ILE A 241 5.73 -9.42 4.80
N TYR A 242 6.58 -8.46 4.42
CA TYR A 242 7.49 -8.59 3.28
C TYR A 242 8.54 -9.65 3.53
N MET A 243 9.09 -9.68 4.77
CA MET A 243 10.03 -10.71 5.18
C MET A 243 9.37 -12.09 5.17
N GLN A 244 8.12 -12.24 5.63
CA GLN A 244 7.41 -13.50 5.61
C GLN A 244 7.17 -14.01 4.19
N ILE A 245 6.81 -13.14 3.24
CA ILE A 245 6.69 -13.47 1.82
C ILE A 245 8.05 -13.88 1.24
N ALA A 246 9.10 -13.14 1.55
CA ALA A 246 10.45 -13.45 1.11
C ALA A 246 10.96 -14.81 1.64
N LEU A 247 10.60 -15.17 2.89
CA LEU A 247 10.92 -16.49 3.45
C LEU A 247 10.24 -17.63 2.68
N ILE A 248 8.97 -17.47 2.31
CA ILE A 248 8.25 -18.48 1.50
C ILE A 248 8.93 -18.65 0.14
N MET A 249 9.30 -17.53 -0.50
CA MET A 249 10.02 -17.57 -1.78
C MET A 249 11.41 -18.21 -1.64
N LEU A 250 12.10 -17.92 -0.54
CA LEU A 250 13.42 -18.52 -0.22
C LEU A 250 13.33 -20.03 -0.07
N ILE A 251 12.27 -20.56 0.55
CA ILE A 251 12.06 -22.01 0.66
C ILE A 251 12.04 -22.67 -0.70
N GLY A 252 11.30 -22.11 -1.67
CA GLY A 252 11.26 -22.63 -3.04
C GLY A 252 12.62 -22.61 -3.73
N LEU A 253 13.39 -21.56 -3.50
CA LEU A 253 14.73 -21.40 -4.08
C LEU A 253 15.74 -22.38 -3.49
N LEU A 254 15.71 -22.56 -2.17
CA LEU A 254 16.56 -23.55 -1.46
C LEU A 254 16.22 -24.97 -1.90
N ALA A 255 14.93 -25.29 -2.00
CA ALA A 255 14.48 -26.60 -2.48
C ALA A 255 15.05 -26.89 -3.88
N LYS A 256 14.99 -25.93 -4.81
CA LYS A 256 15.56 -26.07 -6.15
C LYS A 256 17.06 -26.42 -6.14
N ASN A 257 17.84 -25.70 -5.31
CA ASN A 257 19.28 -25.95 -5.20
C ASN A 257 19.57 -27.31 -4.58
N ALA A 258 18.82 -27.68 -3.53
CA ALA A 258 18.97 -28.98 -2.87
C ALA A 258 18.57 -30.15 -3.78
N ILE A 259 17.49 -30.00 -4.59
CA ILE A 259 17.07 -30.97 -5.59
C ILE A 259 18.22 -31.27 -6.58
N LEU A 260 18.84 -30.22 -7.14
CA LEU A 260 19.92 -30.37 -8.10
C LEU A 260 21.14 -31.11 -7.51
N ILE A 261 21.50 -30.86 -6.26
CA ILE A 261 22.59 -31.55 -5.57
C ILE A 261 22.24 -33.02 -5.32
N THR A 262 21.02 -33.25 -4.82
CA THR A 262 20.55 -34.60 -4.45
C THR A 262 20.44 -35.51 -5.69
N GLU A 263 19.90 -34.97 -6.80
CA GLU A 263 19.79 -35.72 -8.06
C GLU A 263 21.14 -36.12 -8.60
N PHE A 264 22.10 -35.18 -8.65
CA PHE A 264 23.43 -35.46 -9.10
C PHE A 264 24.20 -36.46 -8.21
N ALA A 265 23.98 -36.38 -6.88
CA ALA A 265 24.52 -37.36 -5.94
C ALA A 265 23.89 -38.75 -6.12
N LEU A 266 22.59 -38.82 -6.43
CA LEU A 266 21.86 -40.06 -6.68
C LEU A 266 22.38 -40.76 -7.93
N ASP A 267 22.63 -40.02 -9.02
CA ASP A 267 23.21 -40.56 -10.25
C ASP A 267 24.59 -41.15 -10.00
N ARG A 268 25.46 -40.48 -9.24
CA ARG A 268 26.75 -40.99 -8.83
C ARG A 268 26.65 -42.24 -7.97
N ARG A 269 25.64 -42.31 -7.09
CA ARG A 269 25.37 -43.49 -6.28
C ARG A 269 24.96 -44.69 -7.16
N LYS A 270 24.11 -44.46 -8.19
CA LYS A 270 23.72 -45.49 -9.14
C LYS A 270 24.90 -46.05 -9.93
N MET A 271 25.96 -45.25 -10.14
CA MET A 271 27.21 -45.68 -10.75
C MET A 271 28.14 -46.50 -9.82
N GLY A 272 27.68 -46.82 -8.58
CA GLY A 272 28.40 -47.67 -7.64
C GLY A 272 29.28 -46.95 -6.62
N MET A 273 29.28 -45.62 -6.58
CA MET A 273 30.07 -44.87 -5.61
C MET A 273 29.53 -45.01 -4.18
N SER A 274 30.37 -44.81 -3.17
CA SER A 274 29.93 -44.73 -1.76
C SER A 274 29.07 -43.49 -1.51
N ILE A 275 28.17 -43.55 -0.55
CA ILE A 275 27.19 -42.44 -0.25
C ILE A 275 27.93 -41.13 0.03
N THR A 276 28.98 -41.18 0.86
CA THR A 276 29.76 -40.00 1.25
C THR A 276 30.50 -39.37 0.05
N TRP A 277 31.14 -40.15 -0.76
CA TRP A 277 31.82 -39.64 -1.94
C TRP A 277 30.85 -39.13 -3.02
N ALA A 278 29.72 -39.80 -3.24
CA ALA A 278 28.68 -39.37 -4.15
C ALA A 278 28.12 -38.00 -3.74
N ALA A 279 27.90 -37.78 -2.45
CA ALA A 279 27.39 -36.49 -1.89
C ALA A 279 28.46 -35.38 -2.08
N VAL A 280 29.71 -35.62 -1.72
CA VAL A 280 30.79 -34.62 -1.84
C VAL A 280 31.02 -34.22 -3.30
N LEU A 281 31.09 -35.19 -4.21
CA LEU A 281 31.27 -34.92 -5.64
C LEU A 281 30.05 -34.26 -6.25
N GLY A 282 28.83 -34.63 -5.79
CA GLY A 282 27.57 -33.98 -6.19
C GLY A 282 27.53 -32.51 -5.81
N ALA A 283 27.85 -32.19 -4.57
CA ALA A 283 27.95 -30.83 -4.09
C ALA A 283 29.02 -30.01 -4.80
N GLY A 284 30.23 -30.59 -4.96
CA GLY A 284 31.34 -29.92 -5.64
C GLY A 284 31.04 -29.58 -7.10
N ALA A 285 30.43 -30.51 -7.85
CA ALA A 285 30.10 -30.29 -9.26
C ALA A 285 28.98 -29.21 -9.44
N ARG A 286 28.11 -29.06 -8.50
CA ARG A 286 27.02 -28.09 -8.55
C ARG A 286 27.29 -26.76 -7.84
N LEU A 287 28.41 -26.64 -7.13
CA LEU A 287 28.78 -25.43 -6.40
C LEU A 287 28.83 -24.19 -7.33
N ARG A 288 29.46 -24.30 -8.49
CA ARG A 288 29.62 -23.19 -9.45
C ARG A 288 28.27 -22.69 -9.98
N PRO A 289 27.38 -23.55 -10.53
CA PRO A 289 26.02 -23.11 -10.94
C PRO A 289 25.20 -22.50 -9.83
N ILE A 290 25.26 -23.06 -8.62
CA ILE A 290 24.51 -22.53 -7.44
C ILE A 290 25.02 -21.14 -7.07
N MET A 291 26.35 -20.96 -7.01
CA MET A 291 26.93 -19.64 -6.74
C MET A 291 26.54 -18.61 -7.79
N MET A 292 26.54 -18.99 -9.08
CA MET A 292 26.11 -18.08 -10.15
C MET A 292 24.65 -17.67 -10.03
N THR A 293 23.76 -18.63 -9.74
CA THR A 293 22.33 -18.32 -9.56
C THR A 293 22.06 -17.50 -8.31
N SER A 294 22.75 -17.80 -7.21
CA SER A 294 22.61 -17.04 -5.95
C SER A 294 23.10 -15.60 -6.10
N LEU A 295 24.26 -15.40 -6.72
CA LEU A 295 24.79 -14.06 -6.99
C LEU A 295 23.90 -13.28 -7.96
N ALA A 296 23.38 -13.92 -9.01
CA ALA A 296 22.45 -13.28 -9.93
C ALA A 296 21.17 -12.80 -9.23
N MET A 297 20.67 -13.53 -8.22
CA MET A 297 19.49 -13.13 -7.46
C MET A 297 19.76 -12.05 -6.41
N ILE A 298 20.99 -11.91 -5.95
CA ILE A 298 21.36 -10.84 -5.00
C ILE A 298 21.53 -9.50 -5.73
N VAL A 299 22.01 -9.56 -6.98
CA VAL A 299 22.36 -8.37 -7.77
C VAL A 299 21.23 -7.91 -8.68
N GLY A 300 20.36 -8.83 -9.13
CA GLY A 300 19.19 -8.55 -9.99
C GLY A 300 17.94 -8.30 -9.26
#